data_ba2084bb3548431cc06a7bc63c1cf65a
#
_entry.id   ba2084bb3548431cc06a7bc63c1cf65a
#
_cell.length_a   1.000
_cell.length_b   1.000
_cell.length_c   1.000
_cell.angle_alpha   90.00
_cell.angle_beta   90.00
_cell.angle_gamma   90.00
#
_symmetry.space_group_name_H-M   'P 1'
#
loop_
_entity.id
_entity.type
_entity.pdbx_description
1 polymer ?
#
loop_
_entity_poly.entity_id
_entity_poly.type
_entity_poly.pdbx_seq_one_letter_code
_entity_poly.pdbx_strand_id
1 'polypeptide(L)'
;MIIGIMGAMPDEVDQLCAKLEQVTKETYAGVEYHQGMLNGRQVVVCCAGMGKANAASTVQVLITKYGAEKIIFSGIAGNMTSKIGIGDVCVGETVVYHDAQNDMIAQSAPFTAEYHGCLLYTSPSPRDRS
;
A
#
# COMPACT_ATOMS: atom_id res chain seq x y z
N MET A 1 1.01 -10.62 16.68
CA MET A 1 0.99 -10.26 15.25
C MET A 1 1.12 -8.76 15.10
N ILE A 2 2.02 -8.32 14.22
CA ILE A 2 2.23 -6.90 13.91
C ILE A 2 1.61 -6.60 12.56
N ILE A 3 0.83 -5.52 12.49
CA ILE A 3 0.19 -5.06 11.26
C ILE A 3 0.90 -3.79 10.81
N GLY A 4 1.43 -3.80 9.58
CA GLY A 4 1.96 -2.60 8.95
C GLY A 4 0.85 -1.84 8.22
N ILE A 5 0.76 -0.55 8.48
CA ILE A 5 -0.20 0.34 7.79
C ILE A 5 0.59 1.43 7.11
N MET A 6 0.39 1.59 5.81
CA MET A 6 1.12 2.58 5.04
C MET A 6 0.19 3.38 4.13
N GLY A 7 0.57 4.61 3.90
CA GLY A 7 -0.04 5.50 2.91
C GLY A 7 1.05 6.19 2.10
N ALA A 8 0.68 6.76 0.98
CA ALA A 8 1.61 7.47 0.09
C ALA A 8 1.85 8.92 0.53
N MET A 9 0.89 9.53 1.19
CA MET A 9 0.94 10.93 1.61
C MET A 9 0.61 11.09 3.09
N PRO A 10 1.13 12.15 3.75
CA PRO A 10 0.87 12.38 5.18
C PRO A 10 -0.60 12.39 5.56
N ASP A 11 -1.44 13.04 4.77
CA ASP A 11 -2.88 13.17 5.05
C ASP A 11 -3.57 11.81 5.16
N GLU A 12 -3.03 10.78 4.53
CA GLU A 12 -3.61 9.43 4.54
C GLU A 12 -3.34 8.69 5.86
N VAL A 13 -2.28 9.06 6.58
CA VAL A 13 -1.83 8.34 7.77
C VAL A 13 -1.81 9.17 9.05
N ASP A 14 -1.85 10.50 8.98
CA ASP A 14 -1.71 11.38 10.15
C ASP A 14 -2.77 11.11 11.22
N GLN A 15 -4.01 10.87 10.83
CA GLN A 15 -5.08 10.56 11.78
C GLN A 15 -4.86 9.24 12.50
N LEU A 16 -4.31 8.25 11.81
CA LEU A 16 -3.95 6.97 12.42
C LEU A 16 -2.81 7.13 13.40
N CYS A 17 -1.78 7.87 13.04
CA CYS A 17 -0.67 8.17 13.93
C CYS A 17 -1.11 8.88 15.20
N ALA A 18 -2.07 9.79 15.11
CA ALA A 18 -2.61 10.51 16.25
C ALA A 18 -3.39 9.62 17.23
N LYS A 19 -3.91 8.50 16.76
CA LYS A 19 -4.68 7.54 17.57
C LYS A 19 -3.83 6.43 18.20
N LEU A 20 -2.56 6.35 17.86
CA LEU A 20 -1.67 5.35 18.42
C LEU A 20 -1.38 5.60 19.90
N GLU A 21 -1.34 4.53 20.67
CA GLU A 21 -0.95 4.54 22.07
C GLU A 21 0.46 3.94 22.23
N GLN A 22 1.24 4.43 23.19
CA GLN A 22 2.60 3.96 23.49
C GLN A 22 3.51 4.06 22.25
N VAL A 23 3.51 5.19 21.59
CA VAL A 23 4.17 5.41 20.30
C VAL A 23 5.69 5.46 20.46
N THR A 24 6.39 4.70 19.62
CA THR A 24 7.82 4.80 19.39
C THR A 24 8.06 5.17 17.93
N LYS A 25 8.91 6.17 17.70
CA LYS A 25 9.22 6.66 16.34
C LYS A 25 10.66 6.31 15.97
N GLU A 26 10.83 5.82 14.76
CA GLU A 26 12.16 5.56 14.18
C GLU A 26 12.16 6.02 12.72
N THR A 27 13.31 6.41 12.21
CA THR A 27 13.46 6.85 10.81
C THR A 27 14.45 5.96 10.09
N TYR A 28 14.03 5.39 8.95
CA TYR A 28 14.88 4.59 8.07
C TYR A 28 14.69 5.05 6.63
N ALA A 29 15.78 5.34 5.94
CA ALA A 29 15.77 5.76 4.54
C ALA A 29 14.82 6.95 4.28
N GLY A 30 14.77 7.91 5.21
CA GLY A 30 13.92 9.08 5.09
C GLY A 30 12.44 8.86 5.43
N VAL A 31 12.04 7.64 5.80
CA VAL A 31 10.66 7.33 6.20
C VAL A 31 10.58 7.20 7.71
N GLU A 32 9.60 7.87 8.31
CA GLU A 32 9.33 7.79 9.74
C GLU A 32 8.32 6.68 10.02
N TYR A 33 8.70 5.75 10.90
CA TYR A 33 7.86 4.62 11.30
C TYR A 33 7.35 4.85 12.72
N HIS A 34 6.03 4.84 12.88
CA HIS A 34 5.37 5.02 14.16
C HIS A 34 4.86 3.66 14.64
N GLN A 35 5.56 3.08 15.61
CA GLN A 35 5.16 1.82 16.21
C GLN A 35 4.34 2.09 17.47
N GLY A 36 3.20 1.44 17.61
CA GLY A 36 2.34 1.64 18.76
C GLY A 36 1.19 0.65 18.80
N MET A 37 0.23 0.94 19.68
CA MET A 37 -0.99 0.14 19.85
C MET A 37 -2.18 0.89 19.26
N LEU A 38 -2.98 0.19 18.49
CA LEU A 38 -4.23 0.70 17.93
C LEU A 38 -5.33 -0.32 18.21
N ASN A 39 -6.31 0.06 19.03
CA ASN A 39 -7.41 -0.82 19.43
C ASN A 39 -6.92 -2.18 19.97
N GLY A 40 -5.88 -2.16 20.81
CA GLY A 40 -5.32 -3.36 21.41
C GLY A 40 -4.44 -4.20 20.50
N ARG A 41 -4.13 -3.74 19.31
CA ARG A 41 -3.28 -4.43 18.34
C ARG A 41 -1.97 -3.68 18.12
N GLN A 42 -0.89 -4.42 17.97
CA GLN A 42 0.41 -3.84 17.62
C GLN A 42 0.43 -3.46 16.14
N VAL A 43 0.68 -2.18 15.86
CA VAL A 43 0.74 -1.65 14.50
C VAL A 43 1.99 -0.81 14.29
N VAL A 44 2.44 -0.73 13.05
CA VAL A 44 3.46 0.20 12.60
C VAL A 44 2.86 1.03 11.46
N VAL A 45 2.76 2.32 11.65
CA VAL A 45 2.18 3.24 10.68
C VAL A 45 3.30 4.07 10.05
N CYS A 46 3.28 4.22 8.75
CA CYS A 46 4.27 5.02 8.03
C CYS A 46 3.69 5.67 6.77
N CYS A 47 4.36 6.72 6.33
CA CYS A 47 4.10 7.38 5.06
C CYS A 47 5.25 7.04 4.11
N ALA A 48 4.96 6.24 3.09
CA ALA A 48 5.98 5.72 2.18
C ALA A 48 6.49 6.74 1.17
N GLY A 49 5.72 7.80 0.91
CA GLY A 49 5.92 8.64 -0.25
C GLY A 49 5.28 8.04 -1.49
N MET A 50 5.31 8.78 -2.59
CA MET A 50 4.64 8.38 -3.83
C MET A 50 5.51 7.42 -4.65
N GLY A 51 4.86 6.56 -5.39
CA GLY A 51 5.48 5.68 -6.37
C GLY A 51 5.76 4.26 -5.89
N LYS A 52 5.93 3.37 -6.86
CA LYS A 52 6.12 1.93 -6.62
C LYS A 52 7.41 1.61 -5.88
N ALA A 53 8.49 2.32 -6.18
CA ALA A 53 9.77 2.10 -5.52
C ALA A 53 9.72 2.44 -4.03
N ASN A 54 9.10 3.56 -3.68
CA ASN A 54 8.90 3.94 -2.28
C ASN A 54 8.00 2.95 -1.54
N ALA A 55 6.93 2.50 -2.18
CA ALA A 55 6.03 1.52 -1.61
C ALA A 55 6.74 0.20 -1.34
N ALA A 56 7.48 -0.32 -2.31
CA ALA A 56 8.19 -1.59 -2.17
C ALA A 56 9.27 -1.55 -1.08
N SER A 57 10.08 -0.50 -1.04
CA SER A 57 11.13 -0.36 -0.02
C SER A 57 10.55 -0.25 1.38
N THR A 58 9.46 0.49 1.53
CA THR A 58 8.78 0.65 2.83
C THR A 58 8.18 -0.66 3.31
N VAL A 59 7.51 -1.41 2.43
CA VAL A 59 6.96 -2.72 2.76
C VAL A 59 8.08 -3.68 3.21
N GLN A 60 9.21 -3.66 2.54
CA GLN A 60 10.35 -4.50 2.92
C GLN A 60 10.84 -4.18 4.34
N VAL A 61 10.93 -2.92 4.71
CA VAL A 61 11.30 -2.51 6.07
C VAL A 61 10.25 -2.96 7.09
N LEU A 62 8.97 -2.81 6.78
CA LEU A 62 7.89 -3.29 7.66
C LEU A 62 8.00 -4.79 7.93
N ILE A 63 8.34 -5.59 6.92
CA ILE A 63 8.46 -7.04 7.05
C ILE A 63 9.74 -7.42 7.80
N THR A 64 10.89 -6.91 7.37
CA THR A 64 12.19 -7.37 7.90
C THR A 64 12.56 -6.71 9.22
N LYS A 65 12.29 -5.43 9.41
CA LYS A 65 12.66 -4.70 10.62
C LYS A 65 11.61 -4.86 11.73
N TYR A 66 10.33 -4.74 11.38
CA TYR A 66 9.25 -4.75 12.36
C TYR A 66 8.52 -6.09 12.47
N GLY A 67 8.78 -7.01 11.57
CA GLY A 67 8.13 -8.31 11.59
C GLY A 67 6.63 -8.27 11.26
N ALA A 68 6.22 -7.32 10.42
CA ALA A 68 4.83 -7.20 10.02
C ALA A 68 4.36 -8.46 9.28
N GLU A 69 3.28 -9.03 9.75
CA GLU A 69 2.67 -10.22 9.13
C GLU A 69 1.55 -9.86 8.16
N LYS A 70 0.98 -8.67 8.30
CA LYS A 70 -0.03 -8.13 7.41
C LYS A 70 0.31 -6.68 7.07
N ILE A 71 0.07 -6.31 5.82
CA ILE A 71 0.26 -4.94 5.34
C ILE A 71 -1.10 -4.42 4.87
N ILE A 72 -1.47 -3.26 5.38
CA ILE A 72 -2.66 -2.53 4.93
C ILE A 72 -2.17 -1.26 4.26
N PHE A 73 -2.50 -1.09 3.00
CA PHE A 73 -2.30 0.17 2.30
C PHE A 73 -3.60 0.98 2.37
N SER A 74 -3.52 2.15 2.96
CA SER A 74 -4.67 3.05 3.12
C SER A 74 -4.40 4.35 2.39
N GLY A 75 -5.29 4.73 1.50
CA GLY A 75 -5.11 5.94 0.72
C GLY A 75 -6.32 6.29 -0.12
N ILE A 76 -6.19 7.34 -0.89
CA ILE A 76 -7.21 7.79 -1.82
C ILE A 76 -6.96 7.22 -3.20
N ALA A 77 -8.02 6.97 -3.94
CA ALA A 77 -7.95 6.43 -5.29
C ALA A 77 -8.92 7.17 -6.20
N GLY A 78 -8.55 7.26 -7.49
CA GLY A 78 -9.45 7.77 -8.51
C GLY A 78 -10.57 6.79 -8.79
N ASN A 79 -11.79 7.27 -8.85
CA ASN A 79 -12.96 6.45 -9.16
C ASN A 79 -13.05 6.21 -10.66
N MET A 80 -13.06 4.95 -11.07
CA MET A 80 -13.13 4.51 -12.46
C MET A 80 -14.44 3.79 -12.79
N THR A 81 -15.38 3.74 -11.87
CA THR A 81 -16.63 3.00 -12.04
C THR A 81 -17.82 3.79 -11.50
N SER A 82 -19.00 3.57 -12.08
CA SER A 82 -20.25 4.14 -11.56
C SER A 82 -20.80 3.42 -10.32
N LYS A 83 -20.18 2.30 -9.93
CA LYS A 83 -20.62 1.50 -8.77
C LYS A 83 -20.23 2.10 -7.43
N ILE A 84 -19.28 3.03 -7.42
CA ILE A 84 -18.71 3.64 -6.23
C ILE A 84 -18.85 5.15 -6.36
N GLY A 85 -19.27 5.82 -5.29
CA GLY A 85 -19.36 7.27 -5.21
C GLY A 85 -18.18 7.90 -4.47
N ILE A 86 -18.10 9.23 -4.53
CA ILE A 86 -17.12 10.00 -3.76
C ILE A 86 -17.39 9.80 -2.27
N GLY A 87 -16.33 9.49 -1.52
CA GLY A 87 -16.42 9.23 -0.08
C GLY A 87 -16.67 7.77 0.29
N ASP A 88 -16.92 6.91 -0.69
CA ASP A 88 -17.05 5.49 -0.44
C ASP A 88 -15.70 4.85 -0.18
N VAL A 89 -15.72 3.77 0.61
CA VAL A 89 -14.53 2.97 0.90
C VAL A 89 -14.54 1.71 0.04
N CYS A 90 -13.43 1.47 -0.65
CA CYS A 90 -13.25 0.29 -1.47
C CYS A 90 -12.07 -0.53 -0.97
N VAL A 91 -12.29 -1.84 -0.80
CA VAL A 91 -11.23 -2.77 -0.44
C VAL A 91 -10.87 -3.57 -1.69
N GLY A 92 -9.61 -3.46 -2.12
CA GLY A 92 -9.12 -4.21 -3.28
C GLY A 92 -8.95 -5.68 -2.94
N GLU A 93 -9.52 -6.54 -3.74
CA GLU A 93 -9.37 -7.99 -3.60
C GLU A 93 -8.06 -8.47 -4.22
N THR A 94 -7.71 -7.93 -5.37
CA THR A 94 -6.46 -8.22 -6.09
C THR A 94 -5.80 -6.94 -6.57
N VAL A 95 -4.48 -6.98 -6.69
CA VAL A 95 -3.70 -5.85 -7.19
C VAL A 95 -2.77 -6.31 -8.29
N VAL A 96 -2.59 -5.46 -9.31
CA VAL A 96 -1.71 -5.76 -10.44
C VAL A 96 -1.00 -4.49 -10.91
N TYR A 97 0.09 -4.66 -11.63
CA TYR A 97 0.71 -3.54 -12.34
C TYR A 97 -0.13 -3.18 -13.56
N HIS A 98 -0.63 -1.95 -13.61
CA HIS A 98 -1.40 -1.49 -14.76
C HIS A 98 -0.55 -1.19 -15.99
N ASP A 99 0.75 -0.98 -15.79
CA ASP A 99 1.72 -0.54 -16.80
C ASP A 99 2.74 -1.63 -17.19
N ALA A 100 2.54 -2.87 -16.74
CA ALA A 100 3.40 -3.99 -17.08
C ALA A 100 2.73 -4.91 -18.10
N GLN A 101 3.55 -5.46 -19.01
CA GLN A 101 3.10 -6.47 -19.95
C GLN A 101 3.17 -7.86 -19.30
N ASN A 102 2.22 -8.71 -19.64
CA ASN A 102 2.13 -10.06 -19.09
C ASN A 102 3.42 -10.87 -19.27
N ASP A 103 4.01 -10.78 -20.48
CA ASP A 103 5.24 -11.52 -20.78
C ASP A 103 6.41 -11.06 -19.92
N MET A 104 6.50 -9.76 -19.64
CA MET A 104 7.53 -9.23 -18.77
C MET A 104 7.37 -9.75 -17.33
N ILE A 105 6.15 -9.82 -16.84
CA ILE A 105 5.86 -10.35 -15.51
C ILE A 105 6.23 -11.82 -15.43
N ALA A 106 5.82 -12.61 -16.43
CA ALA A 106 6.09 -14.03 -16.46
C ALA A 106 7.59 -14.36 -16.48
N GLN A 107 8.38 -13.56 -17.19
CA GLN A 107 9.82 -13.79 -17.34
C GLN A 107 10.63 -13.29 -16.15
N SER A 108 10.29 -12.12 -15.62
CA SER A 108 11.10 -11.45 -14.60
C SER A 108 10.61 -11.68 -13.17
N ALA A 109 9.36 -12.07 -12.99
CA ALA A 109 8.78 -12.34 -11.68
C ALA A 109 7.77 -13.49 -11.77
N PRO A 110 8.24 -14.74 -11.98
CA PRO A 110 7.35 -15.89 -12.20
C PRO A 110 6.39 -16.16 -11.05
N PHE A 111 6.75 -15.76 -9.83
CA PHE A 111 5.86 -15.88 -8.66
C PHE A 111 4.63 -14.95 -8.71
N THR A 112 4.62 -13.98 -9.64
CA THR A 112 3.47 -13.10 -9.84
C THR A 112 2.64 -13.49 -11.08
N ALA A 113 3.00 -14.59 -11.73
CA ALA A 113 2.35 -15.03 -12.97
C ALA A 113 0.85 -15.31 -12.78
N GLU A 114 0.45 -15.69 -11.58
CA GLU A 114 -0.95 -15.93 -11.23
C GLU A 114 -1.84 -14.69 -11.38
N TYR A 115 -1.25 -13.50 -11.41
CA TYR A 115 -1.98 -12.25 -11.58
C TYR A 115 -2.20 -11.84 -13.04
N HIS A 116 -1.73 -12.62 -13.99
CA HIS A 116 -1.85 -12.30 -15.42
C HIS A 116 -3.29 -12.09 -15.85
N GLY A 117 -4.20 -12.93 -15.39
CA GLY A 117 -5.62 -12.78 -15.69
C GLY A 117 -6.20 -11.44 -15.22
N CYS A 118 -5.68 -10.90 -14.13
CA CYS A 118 -6.12 -9.63 -13.57
C CYS A 118 -5.69 -8.44 -14.42
N LEU A 119 -4.55 -8.52 -15.10
CA LEU A 119 -4.07 -7.44 -15.96
C LEU A 119 -5.02 -7.15 -17.12
N LEU A 120 -5.77 -8.14 -17.56
CA LEU A 120 -6.75 -7.98 -18.64
C LEU A 120 -7.93 -7.09 -18.24
N TYR A 121 -8.16 -6.94 -16.96
CA TYR A 121 -9.29 -6.18 -16.41
C TYR A 121 -8.90 -4.82 -15.86
N THR A 122 -7.61 -4.47 -15.86
CA THR A 122 -7.20 -3.15 -15.44
C THR A 122 -7.60 -2.14 -16.50
N SER A 123 -8.41 -1.19 -16.10
CA SER A 123 -8.70 -0.07 -16.98
C SER A 123 -7.43 0.76 -17.15
N PRO A 124 -7.17 1.28 -18.36
CA PRO A 124 -6.06 2.22 -18.55
C PRO A 124 -6.19 3.38 -17.59
N SER A 125 -5.07 3.83 -17.02
CA SER A 125 -5.09 5.03 -16.18
C SER A 125 -5.54 6.23 -17.03
N PRO A 126 -6.02 7.30 -16.42
CA PRO A 126 -6.37 8.51 -17.18
C PRO A 126 -5.22 9.05 -18.03
N ARG A 127 -3.96 8.76 -17.66
CA ARG A 127 -2.79 9.14 -18.45
C ARG A 127 -2.67 8.33 -19.74
N ASP A 128 -3.14 7.10 -19.73
CA ASP A 128 -3.03 6.18 -20.88
C ASP A 128 -4.16 6.42 -21.90
N ARG A 129 -5.12 7.28 -21.58
CA ARG A 129 -6.25 7.61 -22.43
C ARG A 129 -6.04 8.86 -23.30
N SER A 130 -4.93 9.51 -23.10
CA SER A 130 -4.58 10.75 -23.84
C SER A 130 -4.04 10.47 -25.23
#